data_c724d3a408c3c6c39e0a762fc0bd04ac
#
_entry.id   c724d3a408c3c6c39e0a762fc0bd04ac
#
_cell.length_a   1.000
_cell.length_b   1.000
_cell.length_c   1.000
_cell.angle_alpha   90.00
_cell.angle_beta   90.00
_cell.angle_gamma   90.00
#
_symmetry.space_group_name_H-M   'P 1'
#
loop_
_entity.id
_entity.type
_entity.pdbx_description
1 polymer ?
#
loop_
_entity_poly.entity_id
_entity_poly.type
_entity_poly.pdbx_seq_one_letter_code
_entity_poly.pdbx_strand_id
1 'polypeptide(L)'
;MANEDKKRALDAAIAKLEKDFGKGTVMRLGDPSAQVAVETIPTGSLSLDLALGLGGVPKGRIVEIYGPESSGKTTVALHMIAEVQKRGGIAGFIDAEHALDPVYAKNIGVDIDELYISQPDSGDQALEITETLVRSGAMDIIVVDSVAALVPKQEIEGDMGDSHVGLQARLMSQALRKLTPVISKSNCVVIFINQLREKVGVMFGNPETTTGGRALKFYSSVRMDVRRIETLKQSGEMVGNRTRVKIVKNKIAPPFKEAEFDIMFGKGISKEGDILDLAVKCDLVSKSGAWFAYNGDKIGQGRENAKTYLSEHPEIMEELEQNIRAHYHIGAEGDMEETEEAAAEGITKEEE
;
A
#
# COMPACT_ATOMS: atom_id res chain seq x y z
N MET A 1 -36.78 -32.33 -9.82
CA MET A 1 -37.20 -31.78 -11.13
C MET A 1 -36.95 -30.27 -11.23
N ALA A 2 -37.55 -29.39 -10.44
CA ALA A 2 -37.36 -27.93 -10.62
C ALA A 2 -35.90 -27.42 -10.46
N ASN A 3 -35.03 -28.12 -9.78
CA ASN A 3 -33.63 -27.70 -9.58
C ASN A 3 -32.72 -28.14 -10.75
N GLU A 4 -32.99 -29.28 -11.38
CA GLU A 4 -32.26 -29.77 -12.55
C GLU A 4 -32.59 -28.96 -13.80
N ASP A 5 -33.82 -28.56 -13.98
CA ASP A 5 -34.23 -27.71 -15.14
C ASP A 5 -33.60 -26.32 -15.02
N LYS A 6 -33.51 -25.74 -13.79
CA LYS A 6 -32.80 -24.48 -13.54
C LYS A 6 -31.29 -24.60 -13.82
N LYS A 7 -30.70 -25.74 -13.44
CA LYS A 7 -29.27 -25.98 -13.68
C LYS A 7 -28.95 -26.10 -15.16
N ARG A 8 -29.77 -26.85 -15.93
CA ARG A 8 -29.65 -26.97 -17.41
C ARG A 8 -29.79 -25.60 -18.08
N ALA A 9 -30.76 -24.79 -17.65
CA ALA A 9 -30.97 -23.45 -18.20
C ALA A 9 -29.77 -22.53 -17.92
N LEU A 10 -29.18 -22.62 -16.72
CA LEU A 10 -27.97 -21.87 -16.35
C LEU A 10 -26.77 -22.32 -17.17
N ASP A 11 -26.55 -23.62 -17.31
CA ASP A 11 -25.43 -24.18 -18.09
C ASP A 11 -25.53 -23.76 -19.58
N ALA A 12 -26.71 -23.75 -20.13
CA ALA A 12 -26.97 -23.26 -21.52
C ALA A 12 -26.69 -21.76 -21.66
N ALA A 13 -27.03 -20.95 -20.63
CA ALA A 13 -26.75 -19.53 -20.62
C ALA A 13 -25.22 -19.26 -20.48
N ILE A 14 -24.51 -20.01 -19.62
CA ILE A 14 -23.05 -19.93 -19.46
C ILE A 14 -22.35 -20.30 -20.77
N ALA A 15 -22.73 -21.40 -21.39
CA ALA A 15 -22.18 -21.82 -22.71
C ALA A 15 -22.35 -20.75 -23.80
N LYS A 16 -23.50 -20.06 -23.81
CA LYS A 16 -23.73 -18.94 -24.72
C LYS A 16 -22.82 -17.75 -24.42
N LEU A 17 -22.67 -17.38 -23.14
CA LEU A 17 -21.80 -16.29 -22.71
C LEU A 17 -20.34 -16.60 -23.05
N GLU A 18 -19.88 -17.82 -22.81
CA GLU A 18 -18.52 -18.24 -23.19
C GLU A 18 -18.26 -18.20 -24.71
N LYS A 19 -19.26 -18.50 -25.48
CA LYS A 19 -19.17 -18.39 -26.94
C LYS A 19 -19.08 -16.93 -27.40
N ASP A 20 -19.84 -16.03 -26.77
CA ASP A 20 -19.94 -14.63 -27.17
C ASP A 20 -18.78 -13.78 -26.61
N PHE A 21 -18.27 -14.11 -25.41
CA PHE A 21 -17.30 -13.30 -24.65
C PHE A 21 -16.00 -14.03 -24.29
N GLY A 22 -15.89 -15.32 -24.58
CA GLY A 22 -14.72 -16.15 -24.28
C GLY A 22 -14.88 -17.02 -23.03
N LYS A 23 -14.06 -18.08 -22.94
CA LYS A 23 -14.04 -18.99 -21.77
C LYS A 23 -13.66 -18.24 -20.50
N GLY A 24 -14.29 -18.61 -19.39
CA GLY A 24 -14.03 -17.98 -18.09
C GLY A 24 -14.79 -16.66 -17.87
N THR A 25 -15.71 -16.28 -18.77
CA THR A 25 -16.57 -15.09 -18.58
C THR A 25 -17.46 -15.22 -17.35
N VAL A 26 -17.90 -16.42 -17.02
CA VAL A 26 -18.63 -16.76 -15.79
C VAL A 26 -17.94 -17.96 -15.15
N MET A 27 -17.51 -17.80 -13.90
CA MET A 27 -16.85 -18.86 -13.14
C MET A 27 -17.53 -19.02 -11.78
N ARG A 28 -17.42 -20.20 -11.19
CA ARG A 28 -17.79 -20.38 -9.79
C ARG A 28 -16.63 -19.92 -8.90
N LEU A 29 -16.92 -19.21 -7.84
CA LEU A 29 -15.89 -18.68 -6.94
C LEU A 29 -15.02 -19.78 -6.30
N GLY A 30 -15.58 -21.00 -6.12
CA GLY A 30 -14.86 -22.16 -5.61
C GLY A 30 -14.06 -22.94 -6.66
N ASP A 31 -14.10 -22.54 -7.94
CA ASP A 31 -13.28 -23.22 -8.96
C ASP A 31 -11.80 -22.82 -8.78
N PRO A 32 -10.84 -23.76 -8.87
CA PRO A 32 -9.42 -23.46 -8.75
C PRO A 32 -8.93 -22.35 -9.71
N SER A 33 -9.56 -22.25 -10.88
CA SER A 33 -9.27 -21.19 -11.86
C SER A 33 -9.79 -19.81 -11.46
N ALA A 34 -10.70 -19.72 -10.49
CA ALA A 34 -11.22 -18.47 -9.94
C ALA A 34 -10.47 -18.00 -8.70
N GLN A 35 -9.75 -18.89 -8.03
CA GLN A 35 -8.89 -18.60 -6.88
C GLN A 35 -7.53 -18.11 -7.36
N VAL A 36 -7.48 -16.87 -7.83
CA VAL A 36 -6.20 -16.21 -8.11
C VAL A 36 -5.65 -15.71 -6.79
N ALA A 37 -4.56 -16.30 -6.32
CA ALA A 37 -3.80 -15.76 -5.18
C ALA A 37 -3.46 -14.29 -5.48
N VAL A 38 -3.78 -13.40 -4.54
CA VAL A 38 -3.51 -11.97 -4.71
C VAL A 38 -2.02 -11.74 -4.49
N GLU A 39 -1.27 -11.54 -5.56
CA GLU A 39 0.11 -11.12 -5.46
C GLU A 39 0.22 -9.74 -4.82
N THR A 40 1.27 -9.53 -4.03
CA THR A 40 1.50 -8.28 -3.31
C THR A 40 2.89 -7.71 -3.57
N ILE A 41 3.02 -6.39 -3.38
CA ILE A 41 4.29 -5.66 -3.35
C ILE A 41 4.54 -5.26 -1.89
N PRO A 42 5.66 -5.66 -1.27
CA PRO A 42 6.04 -5.21 0.06
C PRO A 42 6.20 -3.69 0.12
N THR A 43 5.98 -3.17 1.30
CA THR A 43 6.04 -1.72 1.53
C THR A 43 7.42 -1.21 1.93
N GLY A 44 8.37 -2.10 2.22
CA GLY A 44 9.65 -1.77 2.82
C GLY A 44 9.61 -1.64 4.34
N SER A 45 8.42 -1.77 4.95
CA SER A 45 8.21 -1.87 6.40
C SER A 45 7.47 -3.17 6.71
N LEU A 46 8.10 -4.04 7.48
CA LEU A 46 7.49 -5.33 7.85
C LEU A 46 6.23 -5.14 8.71
N SER A 47 6.23 -4.15 9.60
CA SER A 47 5.03 -3.84 10.40
C SER A 47 3.86 -3.38 9.54
N LEU A 48 4.12 -2.63 8.46
CA LEU A 48 3.08 -2.21 7.52
C LEU A 48 2.60 -3.38 6.66
N ASP A 49 3.49 -4.24 6.22
CA ASP A 49 3.16 -5.47 5.49
C ASP A 49 2.23 -6.39 6.31
N LEU A 50 2.53 -6.55 7.62
CA LEU A 50 1.69 -7.26 8.59
C LEU A 50 0.33 -6.59 8.80
N ALA A 51 0.29 -5.26 8.86
CA ALA A 51 -0.97 -4.51 9.00
C ALA A 51 -1.86 -4.62 7.76
N LEU A 52 -1.27 -4.74 6.57
CA LEU A 52 -1.97 -4.99 5.31
C LEU A 52 -2.54 -6.42 5.22
N GLY A 53 -1.98 -7.39 5.94
CA GLY A 53 -2.52 -8.73 6.12
C GLY A 53 -2.09 -9.77 5.09
N LEU A 54 -1.56 -9.35 3.92
CA LEU A 54 -1.06 -10.23 2.85
C LEU A 54 0.42 -9.99 2.53
N GLY A 55 1.15 -9.32 3.42
CA GLY A 55 2.57 -9.06 3.22
C GLY A 55 2.90 -7.92 2.24
N GLY A 56 1.94 -7.05 1.95
CA GLY A 56 2.15 -5.89 1.09
C GLY A 56 0.89 -5.33 0.45
N VAL A 57 1.05 -4.40 -0.50
CA VAL A 57 -0.06 -3.83 -1.28
C VAL A 57 -0.42 -4.74 -2.46
N PRO A 58 -1.73 -4.93 -2.74
CA PRO A 58 -2.19 -5.88 -3.74
C PRO A 58 -1.91 -5.41 -5.17
N LYS A 59 -1.35 -6.28 -6.01
CA LYS A 59 -1.21 -6.03 -7.45
C LYS A 59 -2.57 -5.94 -8.15
N GLY A 60 -2.61 -5.21 -9.26
CA GLY A 60 -3.84 -5.00 -10.03
C GLY A 60 -4.89 -4.14 -9.30
N ARG A 61 -4.47 -3.30 -8.35
CA ARG A 61 -5.38 -2.51 -7.50
C ARG A 61 -4.94 -1.05 -7.38
N ILE A 62 -5.92 -0.21 -7.05
CA ILE A 62 -5.71 1.18 -6.68
C ILE A 62 -5.52 1.27 -5.18
N VAL A 63 -4.45 1.96 -4.78
CA VAL A 63 -4.11 2.27 -3.38
C VAL A 63 -4.15 3.78 -3.18
N GLU A 64 -4.74 4.26 -2.10
CA GLU A 64 -4.67 5.66 -1.69
C GLU A 64 -3.84 5.79 -0.41
N ILE A 65 -2.79 6.61 -0.46
CA ILE A 65 -1.97 7.00 0.70
C ILE A 65 -2.27 8.47 0.98
N TYR A 66 -2.83 8.77 2.15
CA TYR A 66 -3.19 10.15 2.48
C TYR A 66 -2.79 10.51 3.91
N GLY A 67 -2.70 11.80 4.18
CA GLY A 67 -2.34 12.32 5.49
C GLY A 67 -1.94 13.79 5.43
N PRO A 68 -1.60 14.39 6.58
CA PRO A 68 -1.08 15.75 6.66
C PRO A 68 0.20 15.93 5.84
N GLU A 69 0.57 17.17 5.61
CA GLU A 69 1.86 17.51 5.01
C GLU A 69 3.02 16.98 5.89
N SER A 70 4.12 16.60 5.24
CA SER A 70 5.33 16.09 5.91
C SER A 70 5.09 14.86 6.82
N SER A 71 4.02 14.07 6.58
CA SER A 71 3.73 12.85 7.34
C SER A 71 4.49 11.60 6.87
N GLY A 72 5.20 11.66 5.73
CA GLY A 72 5.97 10.55 5.16
C GLY A 72 5.26 9.77 4.03
N LYS A 73 4.19 10.30 3.44
CA LYS A 73 3.44 9.66 2.35
C LYS A 73 4.32 9.27 1.15
N THR A 74 5.05 10.25 0.61
CA THR A 74 5.98 10.05 -0.51
C THR A 74 7.09 9.09 -0.14
N THR A 75 7.62 9.15 1.09
CA THR A 75 8.63 8.22 1.59
C THR A 75 8.13 6.78 1.54
N VAL A 76 6.92 6.51 2.04
CA VAL A 76 6.31 5.16 2.00
C VAL A 76 6.14 4.68 0.56
N ALA A 77 5.69 5.55 -0.35
CA ALA A 77 5.54 5.20 -1.77
C ALA A 77 6.89 4.92 -2.46
N LEU A 78 7.94 5.70 -2.16
CA LEU A 78 9.28 5.47 -2.68
C LEU A 78 9.90 4.15 -2.19
N HIS A 79 9.66 3.75 -0.95
CA HIS A 79 10.06 2.42 -0.47
C HIS A 79 9.38 1.30 -1.27
N MET A 80 8.08 1.43 -1.60
CA MET A 80 7.38 0.45 -2.44
C MET A 80 7.98 0.37 -3.85
N ILE A 81 8.38 1.51 -4.42
CA ILE A 81 9.12 1.55 -5.70
C ILE A 81 10.43 0.77 -5.58
N ALA A 82 11.23 1.05 -4.54
CA ALA A 82 12.48 0.36 -4.31
C ALA A 82 12.30 -1.16 -4.15
N GLU A 83 11.24 -1.60 -3.46
CA GLU A 83 10.91 -3.02 -3.31
C GLU A 83 10.50 -3.68 -4.64
N VAL A 84 9.82 -2.97 -5.54
CA VAL A 84 9.51 -3.44 -6.89
C VAL A 84 10.78 -3.60 -7.71
N GLN A 85 11.63 -2.58 -7.74
CA GLN A 85 12.88 -2.60 -8.52
C GLN A 85 13.86 -3.68 -8.04
N LYS A 86 13.99 -3.92 -6.73
CA LYS A 86 14.78 -5.03 -6.15
C LYS A 86 14.36 -6.41 -6.66
N ARG A 87 13.11 -6.55 -7.11
CA ARG A 87 12.54 -7.77 -7.66
C ARG A 87 12.54 -7.82 -9.18
N GLY A 88 13.22 -6.86 -9.82
CA GLY A 88 13.30 -6.73 -11.28
C GLY A 88 12.05 -6.15 -11.92
N GLY A 89 11.13 -5.57 -11.12
CA GLY A 89 9.92 -4.92 -11.62
C GLY A 89 10.17 -3.49 -12.09
N ILE A 90 9.27 -2.97 -12.91
CA ILE A 90 9.33 -1.65 -13.54
C ILE A 90 8.42 -0.66 -12.81
N ALA A 91 8.98 0.50 -12.45
CA ALA A 91 8.30 1.54 -11.68
C ALA A 91 8.17 2.85 -12.45
N GLY A 92 7.02 3.52 -12.26
CA GLY A 92 6.77 4.87 -12.77
C GLY A 92 6.37 5.84 -11.66
N PHE A 93 6.74 7.10 -11.83
CA PHE A 93 6.39 8.18 -10.93
C PHE A 93 5.84 9.38 -11.71
N ILE A 94 4.60 9.74 -11.41
CA ILE A 94 3.93 10.91 -11.99
C ILE A 94 4.04 12.03 -10.97
N ASP A 95 5.02 12.91 -11.16
CA ASP A 95 5.35 14.01 -10.25
C ASP A 95 4.57 15.27 -10.63
N ALA A 96 3.32 15.35 -10.19
CA ALA A 96 2.46 16.51 -10.44
C ALA A 96 2.79 17.70 -9.51
N GLU A 97 3.53 17.49 -8.44
CA GLU A 97 4.01 18.57 -7.55
C GLU A 97 5.38 19.13 -7.98
N HIS A 98 6.09 18.48 -8.93
CA HIS A 98 7.45 18.82 -9.35
C HIS A 98 8.45 18.88 -8.18
N ALA A 99 8.32 17.98 -7.22
CA ALA A 99 9.01 18.03 -5.94
C ALA A 99 9.83 16.76 -5.61
N LEU A 100 9.94 15.81 -6.54
CA LEU A 100 10.73 14.60 -6.31
C LEU A 100 12.22 14.92 -6.23
N ASP A 101 12.81 14.63 -5.06
CA ASP A 101 14.26 14.72 -4.85
C ASP A 101 14.95 13.40 -5.25
N PRO A 102 15.76 13.38 -6.33
CA PRO A 102 16.43 12.17 -6.78
C PRO A 102 17.51 11.69 -5.79
N VAL A 103 18.12 12.57 -5.01
CA VAL A 103 19.12 12.19 -4.01
C VAL A 103 18.42 11.45 -2.87
N TYR A 104 17.28 11.96 -2.41
CA TYR A 104 16.49 11.30 -1.40
C TYR A 104 15.94 9.94 -1.87
N ALA A 105 15.42 9.88 -3.11
CA ALA A 105 14.94 8.63 -3.70
C ALA A 105 16.07 7.56 -3.74
N LYS A 106 17.28 7.95 -4.18
CA LYS A 106 18.45 7.06 -4.19
C LYS A 106 18.84 6.59 -2.78
N ASN A 107 18.80 7.47 -1.79
CA ASN A 107 19.11 7.10 -0.39
C ASN A 107 18.12 6.11 0.20
N ILE A 108 16.88 6.11 -0.25
CA ILE A 108 15.84 5.13 0.11
C ILE A 108 16.09 3.77 -0.54
N GLY A 109 16.87 3.73 -1.62
CA GLY A 109 17.18 2.52 -2.39
C GLY A 109 16.47 2.42 -3.72
N VAL A 110 15.87 3.53 -4.20
CA VAL A 110 15.32 3.61 -5.55
C VAL A 110 16.47 3.68 -6.56
N ASP A 111 16.44 2.81 -7.57
CA ASP A 111 17.27 2.95 -8.75
C ASP A 111 16.69 4.07 -9.62
N ILE A 112 17.33 5.24 -9.54
CA ILE A 112 16.87 6.45 -10.25
C ILE A 112 17.11 6.39 -11.74
N ASP A 113 18.05 5.56 -12.21
CA ASP A 113 18.37 5.39 -13.63
C ASP A 113 17.31 4.52 -14.32
N GLU A 114 16.62 3.65 -13.56
CA GLU A 114 15.55 2.76 -14.03
C GLU A 114 14.14 3.24 -13.62
N LEU A 115 14.01 4.42 -13.00
CA LEU A 115 12.72 4.99 -12.64
C LEU A 115 12.16 5.87 -13.77
N TYR A 116 11.01 5.49 -14.33
CA TYR A 116 10.29 6.30 -15.30
C TYR A 116 9.56 7.45 -14.61
N ILE A 117 9.96 8.70 -14.90
CA ILE A 117 9.33 9.89 -14.32
C ILE A 117 8.59 10.69 -15.39
N SER A 118 7.44 11.24 -15.03
CA SER A 118 6.70 12.22 -15.84
C SER A 118 6.27 13.38 -14.96
N GLN A 119 6.40 14.60 -15.51
CA GLN A 119 6.01 15.86 -14.87
C GLN A 119 4.96 16.55 -15.74
N PRO A 120 3.67 16.19 -15.58
CA PRO A 120 2.60 16.69 -16.44
C PRO A 120 2.19 18.12 -16.10
N ASP A 121 1.74 18.87 -17.11
CA ASP A 121 1.28 20.26 -16.96
C ASP A 121 -0.17 20.36 -16.44
N SER A 122 -0.94 19.27 -16.49
CA SER A 122 -2.34 19.25 -16.04
C SER A 122 -2.73 17.87 -15.48
N GLY A 123 -3.81 17.85 -14.69
CA GLY A 123 -4.39 16.62 -14.16
C GLY A 123 -4.91 15.68 -15.25
N ASP A 124 -5.45 16.23 -16.33
CA ASP A 124 -5.89 15.46 -17.51
C ASP A 124 -4.71 14.70 -18.11
N GLN A 125 -3.60 15.40 -18.37
CA GLN A 125 -2.38 14.82 -18.91
C GLN A 125 -1.78 13.76 -17.98
N ALA A 126 -1.71 14.04 -16.67
CA ALA A 126 -1.21 13.09 -15.67
C ALA A 126 -1.97 11.76 -15.70
N LEU A 127 -3.30 11.83 -15.77
CA LEU A 127 -4.16 10.65 -15.76
C LEU A 127 -4.16 9.90 -17.10
N GLU A 128 -4.00 10.59 -18.24
CA GLU A 128 -3.81 9.96 -19.57
C GLU A 128 -2.47 9.25 -19.67
N ILE A 129 -1.38 9.85 -19.15
CA ILE A 129 -0.07 9.21 -19.07
C ILE A 129 -0.17 7.95 -18.20
N THR A 130 -0.77 8.07 -17.02
CA THR A 130 -1.00 6.93 -16.12
C THR A 130 -1.78 5.82 -16.82
N GLU A 131 -2.89 6.15 -17.52
CA GLU A 131 -3.68 5.15 -18.26
C GLU A 131 -2.85 4.46 -19.34
N THR A 132 -2.06 5.21 -20.10
CA THR A 132 -1.22 4.68 -21.18
C THR A 132 -0.15 3.74 -20.65
N LEU A 133 0.54 4.13 -19.58
CA LEU A 133 1.55 3.29 -18.93
C LEU A 133 0.94 1.99 -18.37
N VAL A 134 -0.20 2.06 -17.71
CA VAL A 134 -0.91 0.87 -17.20
C VAL A 134 -1.33 -0.05 -18.34
N ARG A 135 -1.85 0.51 -19.46
CA ARG A 135 -2.28 -0.26 -20.66
C ARG A 135 -1.13 -0.97 -21.36
N SER A 136 0.10 -0.48 -21.23
CA SER A 136 1.27 -1.16 -21.79
C SER A 136 1.48 -2.57 -21.24
N GLY A 137 0.98 -2.83 -20.00
CA GLY A 137 1.17 -4.08 -19.29
C GLY A 137 2.60 -4.30 -18.79
N ALA A 138 3.50 -3.31 -18.95
CA ALA A 138 4.90 -3.42 -18.56
C ALA A 138 5.19 -2.88 -17.15
N MET A 139 4.29 -2.06 -16.58
CA MET A 139 4.50 -1.42 -15.30
C MET A 139 3.99 -2.29 -14.15
N ASP A 140 4.80 -2.47 -13.11
CA ASP A 140 4.40 -3.15 -11.88
C ASP A 140 3.81 -2.18 -10.86
N ILE A 141 4.34 -0.96 -10.79
CA ILE A 141 3.88 0.09 -9.89
C ILE A 141 3.93 1.46 -10.57
N ILE A 142 2.90 2.28 -10.34
CA ILE A 142 2.90 3.70 -10.71
C ILE A 142 2.44 4.50 -9.49
N VAL A 143 3.21 5.52 -9.14
CA VAL A 143 2.88 6.48 -8.08
C VAL A 143 2.46 7.79 -8.73
N VAL A 144 1.34 8.37 -8.30
CA VAL A 144 0.86 9.70 -8.68
C VAL A 144 0.93 10.61 -7.46
N ASP A 145 1.85 11.55 -7.46
CA ASP A 145 2.10 12.48 -6.36
C ASP A 145 1.91 13.94 -6.81
N SER A 146 0.88 14.65 -6.40
CA SER A 146 -0.25 14.18 -5.60
C SER A 146 -1.58 14.55 -6.27
N VAL A 147 -2.66 13.89 -5.83
CA VAL A 147 -4.02 14.21 -6.30
C VAL A 147 -4.36 15.69 -6.12
N ALA A 148 -3.83 16.33 -5.07
CA ALA A 148 -4.05 17.77 -4.82
C ALA A 148 -3.51 18.66 -5.94
N ALA A 149 -2.46 18.23 -6.64
CA ALA A 149 -1.82 18.94 -7.74
C ALA A 149 -2.43 18.63 -9.12
N LEU A 150 -3.37 17.67 -9.20
CA LEU A 150 -4.06 17.34 -10.45
C LEU A 150 -5.11 18.40 -10.81
N VAL A 151 -4.63 19.55 -11.30
CA VAL A 151 -5.49 20.64 -11.74
C VAL A 151 -6.05 20.31 -13.12
N PRO A 152 -7.39 20.36 -13.32
CA PRO A 152 -7.99 20.14 -14.63
C PRO A 152 -7.51 21.17 -15.66
N LYS A 153 -7.27 20.73 -16.90
CA LYS A 153 -6.82 21.59 -17.99
C LYS A 153 -7.74 22.79 -18.18
N GLN A 154 -9.06 22.59 -18.09
CA GLN A 154 -10.06 23.65 -18.18
C GLN A 154 -9.90 24.73 -17.10
N GLU A 155 -9.42 24.37 -15.91
CA GLU A 155 -9.16 25.31 -14.83
C GLU A 155 -7.88 26.12 -15.10
N ILE A 156 -6.85 25.48 -15.70
CA ILE A 156 -5.59 26.14 -16.08
C ILE A 156 -5.80 27.14 -17.20
N GLU A 157 -6.68 26.85 -18.17
CA GLU A 157 -6.98 27.68 -19.33
C GLU A 157 -8.01 28.78 -19.03
N GLY A 158 -8.68 28.73 -17.85
CA GLY A 158 -9.63 29.73 -17.40
C GLY A 158 -8.99 31.01 -16.86
N ASP A 159 -9.78 32.03 -16.69
CA ASP A 159 -9.33 33.32 -16.12
C ASP A 159 -9.20 33.22 -14.59
N MET A 160 -8.27 34.02 -14.03
CA MET A 160 -8.12 34.14 -12.57
C MET A 160 -9.41 34.67 -11.95
N GLY A 161 -10.01 33.90 -11.05
CA GLY A 161 -11.27 34.24 -10.37
C GLY A 161 -12.48 33.46 -10.89
N ASP A 162 -12.36 32.71 -11.94
CA ASP A 162 -13.40 31.79 -12.42
C ASP A 162 -13.72 30.71 -11.39
N SER A 163 -15.00 30.37 -11.28
CA SER A 163 -15.44 29.31 -10.36
C SER A 163 -15.40 27.95 -11.04
N HIS A 164 -14.46 27.10 -10.60
CA HIS A 164 -14.25 25.76 -11.14
C HIS A 164 -14.71 24.65 -10.16
N VAL A 165 -15.79 24.91 -9.42
CA VAL A 165 -16.30 23.99 -8.39
C VAL A 165 -16.55 22.59 -8.96
N GLY A 166 -15.86 21.60 -8.39
CA GLY A 166 -16.06 20.18 -8.68
C GLY A 166 -15.43 19.65 -9.96
N LEU A 167 -14.68 20.44 -10.74
CA LEU A 167 -13.99 19.95 -11.95
C LEU A 167 -13.00 18.83 -11.62
N GLN A 168 -12.15 19.03 -10.61
CA GLN A 168 -11.19 17.99 -10.17
C GLN A 168 -11.91 16.70 -9.74
N ALA A 169 -13.02 16.80 -9.03
CA ALA A 169 -13.78 15.62 -8.62
C ALA A 169 -14.41 14.88 -9.81
N ARG A 170 -14.84 15.60 -10.85
CA ARG A 170 -15.33 15.01 -12.11
C ARG A 170 -14.21 14.33 -12.87
N LEU A 171 -13.05 14.98 -13.02
CA LEU A 171 -11.85 14.44 -13.65
C LEU A 171 -11.43 13.13 -12.96
N MET A 172 -11.29 13.12 -11.65
CA MET A 172 -10.95 11.92 -10.87
C MET A 172 -11.99 10.82 -11.03
N SER A 173 -13.28 11.14 -11.00
CA SER A 173 -14.35 10.15 -11.18
C SER A 173 -14.33 9.52 -12.57
N GLN A 174 -14.04 10.29 -13.61
CA GLN A 174 -13.93 9.81 -14.98
C GLN A 174 -12.70 8.93 -15.15
N ALA A 175 -11.54 9.39 -14.69
CA ALA A 175 -10.27 8.68 -14.79
C ALA A 175 -10.32 7.33 -14.07
N LEU A 176 -10.80 7.30 -12.81
CA LEU A 176 -10.85 6.07 -12.01
C LEU A 176 -11.80 5.02 -12.60
N ARG A 177 -12.89 5.43 -13.26
CA ARG A 177 -13.75 4.49 -14.02
C ARG A 177 -13.02 3.82 -15.18
N LYS A 178 -12.15 4.55 -15.88
CA LYS A 178 -11.34 4.03 -16.97
C LYS A 178 -10.16 3.18 -16.47
N LEU A 179 -9.46 3.68 -15.44
CA LEU A 179 -8.25 3.05 -14.90
C LEU A 179 -8.54 1.72 -14.19
N THR A 180 -9.61 1.63 -13.40
CA THR A 180 -9.89 0.44 -12.58
C THR A 180 -9.88 -0.89 -13.36
N PRO A 181 -10.62 -1.04 -14.48
CA PRO A 181 -10.62 -2.29 -15.24
C PRO A 181 -9.29 -2.58 -15.94
N VAL A 182 -8.53 -1.55 -16.30
CA VAL A 182 -7.23 -1.70 -16.96
C VAL A 182 -6.18 -2.13 -15.94
N ILE A 183 -6.15 -1.48 -14.78
CA ILE A 183 -5.27 -1.80 -13.65
C ILE A 183 -5.47 -3.26 -13.23
N SER A 184 -6.72 -3.69 -13.08
CA SER A 184 -7.03 -5.08 -12.70
C SER A 184 -6.50 -6.12 -13.70
N LYS A 185 -6.41 -5.78 -14.98
CA LYS A 185 -5.94 -6.68 -16.04
C LYS A 185 -4.42 -6.67 -16.22
N SER A 186 -3.77 -5.55 -15.88
CA SER A 186 -2.32 -5.36 -16.08
C SER A 186 -1.47 -5.81 -14.89
N ASN A 187 -2.09 -6.20 -13.77
CA ASN A 187 -1.43 -6.46 -12.49
C ASN A 187 -0.57 -5.30 -11.95
N CYS A 188 -0.71 -4.10 -12.53
CA CYS A 188 -0.03 -2.90 -12.04
C CYS A 188 -0.68 -2.39 -10.73
N VAL A 189 0.13 -1.98 -9.76
CA VAL A 189 -0.36 -1.22 -8.60
C VAL A 189 -0.33 0.27 -8.94
N VAL A 190 -1.46 0.97 -8.79
CA VAL A 190 -1.47 2.43 -8.93
C VAL A 190 -1.73 3.07 -7.57
N ILE A 191 -0.73 3.82 -7.10
CA ILE A 191 -0.76 4.53 -5.82
C ILE A 191 -1.09 6.00 -6.08
N PHE A 192 -2.16 6.48 -5.47
CA PHE A 192 -2.48 7.90 -5.43
C PHE A 192 -2.10 8.46 -4.06
N ILE A 193 -1.15 9.38 -4.03
CA ILE A 193 -0.84 10.18 -2.83
C ILE A 193 -1.83 11.33 -2.76
N ASN A 194 -2.41 11.55 -1.56
CA ASN A 194 -3.44 12.57 -1.38
C ASN A 194 -3.17 13.41 -0.12
N GLN A 195 -3.64 14.64 -0.14
CA GLN A 195 -3.53 15.57 0.96
C GLN A 195 -4.86 15.66 1.72
N LEU A 196 -4.79 15.95 3.01
CA LEU A 196 -5.95 16.30 3.83
C LEU A 196 -6.27 17.77 3.71
N ARG A 197 -7.56 18.07 3.68
CA ARG A 197 -8.13 19.41 3.79
C ARG A 197 -9.17 19.42 4.88
N GLU A 198 -9.37 20.53 5.51
CA GLU A 198 -10.44 20.72 6.49
C GLU A 198 -11.68 21.32 5.84
N LYS A 199 -12.83 20.76 6.14
CA LYS A 199 -14.11 21.34 5.74
C LYS A 199 -14.47 22.48 6.69
N VAL A 200 -14.63 23.67 6.15
CA VAL A 200 -15.09 24.82 6.90
C VAL A 200 -16.54 24.61 7.38
N GLY A 201 -16.83 24.93 8.64
CA GLY A 201 -18.18 24.90 9.19
C GLY A 201 -18.67 23.56 9.72
N VAL A 202 -17.82 22.51 9.79
CA VAL A 202 -18.18 21.25 10.44
C VAL A 202 -17.99 21.38 11.94
N MET A 203 -19.10 21.57 12.68
CA MET A 203 -19.07 21.67 14.16
C MET A 203 -19.07 20.30 14.85
N PHE A 204 -19.55 19.24 14.19
CA PHE A 204 -19.63 17.87 14.73
C PHE A 204 -19.10 16.86 13.72
N GLY A 205 -18.39 15.82 14.21
CA GLY A 205 -17.77 14.78 13.38
C GLY A 205 -16.36 15.15 12.92
N ASN A 206 -15.82 14.36 11.96
CA ASN A 206 -14.45 14.58 11.44
C ASN A 206 -14.49 15.61 10.29
N PRO A 207 -13.87 16.80 10.45
CA PRO A 207 -13.80 17.83 9.42
C PRO A 207 -12.84 17.44 8.28
N GLU A 208 -11.90 16.51 8.51
CA GLU A 208 -10.89 16.14 7.53
C GLU A 208 -11.48 15.46 6.29
N THR A 209 -11.02 15.86 5.14
CA THR A 209 -11.37 15.23 3.85
C THR A 209 -10.18 15.24 2.91
N THR A 210 -10.13 14.27 2.01
CA THR A 210 -9.11 14.20 0.96
C THR A 210 -9.55 15.04 -0.25
N THR A 211 -8.59 15.55 -1.06
CA THR A 211 -8.84 16.27 -2.31
C THR A 211 -9.33 15.32 -3.42
N GLY A 212 -9.81 15.86 -4.55
CA GLY A 212 -10.29 15.06 -5.68
C GLY A 212 -11.67 14.41 -5.48
N GLY A 213 -12.43 14.82 -4.46
CA GLY A 213 -13.79 14.33 -4.21
C GLY A 213 -13.85 12.97 -3.52
N ARG A 214 -14.93 12.20 -3.82
CA ARG A 214 -15.18 10.90 -3.18
C ARG A 214 -14.72 9.70 -4.00
N ALA A 215 -14.27 9.89 -5.22
CA ALA A 215 -14.03 8.79 -6.16
C ALA A 215 -12.98 7.79 -5.62
N LEU A 216 -11.82 8.26 -5.15
CA LEU A 216 -10.79 7.39 -4.57
C LEU A 216 -11.28 6.58 -3.37
N LYS A 217 -12.17 7.14 -2.53
CA LYS A 217 -12.76 6.40 -1.39
C LYS A 217 -13.52 5.15 -1.83
N PHE A 218 -14.11 5.17 -3.04
CA PHE A 218 -14.85 4.04 -3.59
C PHE A 218 -13.96 3.10 -4.40
N TYR A 219 -13.11 3.64 -5.28
CA TYR A 219 -12.32 2.86 -6.24
C TYR A 219 -11.09 2.21 -5.62
N SER A 220 -10.44 2.83 -4.62
CA SER A 220 -9.30 2.23 -3.93
C SER A 220 -9.66 0.91 -3.23
N SER A 221 -8.79 -0.08 -3.34
CA SER A 221 -8.87 -1.34 -2.59
C SER A 221 -8.26 -1.22 -1.21
N VAL A 222 -7.20 -0.43 -1.09
CA VAL A 222 -6.52 -0.12 0.17
C VAL A 222 -6.46 1.40 0.34
N ARG A 223 -6.67 1.87 1.57
CA ARG A 223 -6.49 3.27 1.96
C ARG A 223 -5.69 3.34 3.25
N MET A 224 -4.61 4.10 3.22
CA MET A 224 -3.67 4.30 4.32
C MET A 224 -3.69 5.75 4.80
N ASP A 225 -3.99 5.96 6.08
CA ASP A 225 -3.86 7.25 6.76
C ASP A 225 -2.48 7.31 7.43
N VAL A 226 -1.60 8.17 6.93
CA VAL A 226 -0.21 8.31 7.36
C VAL A 226 -0.06 9.55 8.22
N ARG A 227 0.36 9.36 9.48
CA ARG A 227 0.49 10.45 10.45
C ARG A 227 1.81 10.40 11.20
N ARG A 228 2.46 11.54 11.32
CA ARG A 228 3.55 11.74 12.28
C ARG A 228 2.97 11.79 13.70
N ILE A 229 3.49 10.96 14.60
CA ILE A 229 3.08 10.92 16.01
C ILE A 229 4.11 11.51 16.96
N GLU A 230 5.40 11.42 16.60
CA GLU A 230 6.49 11.94 17.42
C GLU A 230 7.65 12.39 16.53
N THR A 231 8.42 13.36 16.98
CA THR A 231 9.68 13.76 16.36
C THR A 231 10.85 13.14 17.13
N LEU A 232 11.66 12.37 16.43
CA LEU A 232 12.83 11.68 16.99
C LEU A 232 13.99 12.66 17.10
N LYS A 233 14.64 12.65 18.28
CA LYS A 233 15.79 13.50 18.56
C LYS A 233 16.99 12.64 19.02
N GLN A 234 18.16 12.97 18.53
CA GLN A 234 19.42 12.41 18.96
C GLN A 234 20.39 13.55 19.30
N SER A 235 20.93 13.55 20.52
CA SER A 235 21.83 14.61 20.98
C SER A 235 21.26 16.04 20.86
N GLY A 236 19.92 16.19 20.92
CA GLY A 236 19.23 17.47 20.79
C GLY A 236 18.82 17.86 19.36
N GLU A 237 19.34 17.18 18.34
CA GLU A 237 18.98 17.41 16.95
C GLU A 237 17.82 16.51 16.49
N MET A 238 16.97 17.02 15.62
CA MET A 238 15.89 16.26 15.02
C MET A 238 16.46 15.35 13.93
N VAL A 239 16.33 14.03 14.09
CA VAL A 239 16.91 13.03 13.19
C VAL A 239 15.86 12.26 12.38
N GLY A 240 14.59 12.37 12.77
CA GLY A 240 13.51 11.64 12.09
C GLY A 240 12.16 11.85 12.77
N ASN A 241 11.19 11.08 12.33
CA ASN A 241 9.84 11.08 12.89
C ASN A 241 9.35 9.64 13.12
N ARG A 242 8.69 9.40 14.24
CA ARG A 242 7.84 8.23 14.43
C ARG A 242 6.55 8.44 13.66
N THR A 243 6.24 7.53 12.76
CA THR A 243 5.09 7.60 11.87
C THR A 243 4.15 6.44 12.14
N ARG A 244 2.86 6.73 12.19
CA ARG A 244 1.80 5.73 12.28
C ARG A 244 1.04 5.69 10.95
N VAL A 245 0.83 4.49 10.44
CA VAL A 245 -0.01 4.22 9.27
C VAL A 245 -1.21 3.39 9.70
N LYS A 246 -2.40 3.93 9.51
CA LYS A 246 -3.66 3.23 9.78
C LYS A 246 -4.29 2.75 8.49
N ILE A 247 -4.62 1.49 8.41
CA ILE A 247 -5.32 0.89 7.27
C ILE A 247 -6.82 1.14 7.45
N VAL A 248 -7.33 2.23 6.88
CA VAL A 248 -8.73 2.64 7.05
C VAL A 248 -9.71 1.93 6.11
N LYS A 249 -9.18 1.32 5.05
CA LYS A 249 -9.91 0.47 4.12
C LYS A 249 -9.00 -0.59 3.57
N ASN A 250 -9.49 -1.83 3.54
CA ASN A 250 -8.83 -2.95 2.90
C ASN A 250 -9.90 -3.89 2.35
N LYS A 251 -9.83 -4.24 1.06
CA LYS A 251 -10.77 -5.17 0.42
C LYS A 251 -10.26 -6.61 0.36
N ILE A 252 -9.00 -6.85 0.78
CA ILE A 252 -8.34 -8.14 0.65
C ILE A 252 -7.99 -8.78 2.00
N ALA A 253 -8.04 -8.01 3.08
CA ALA A 253 -7.81 -8.46 4.45
C ALA A 253 -8.61 -7.57 5.43
N PRO A 254 -8.76 -7.97 6.71
CA PRO A 254 -9.45 -7.15 7.71
C PRO A 254 -8.79 -5.76 7.86
N PRO A 255 -9.58 -4.67 7.73
CA PRO A 255 -9.08 -3.31 7.89
C PRO A 255 -8.86 -2.91 9.35
N PHE A 256 -8.46 -1.64 9.57
CA PHE A 256 -8.29 -0.96 10.87
C PHE A 256 -7.08 -1.40 11.68
N LYS A 257 -6.18 -2.21 11.11
CA LYS A 257 -4.86 -2.45 11.68
C LYS A 257 -3.98 -1.21 11.53
N GLU A 258 -3.01 -1.07 12.41
CA GLU A 258 -2.06 0.04 12.46
C GLU A 258 -0.62 -0.49 12.47
N ALA A 259 0.27 0.24 11.80
CA ALA A 259 1.71 0.04 11.86
C ALA A 259 2.39 1.31 12.33
N GLU A 260 3.44 1.18 13.12
CA GLU A 260 4.27 2.30 13.58
C GLU A 260 5.73 1.99 13.32
N PHE A 261 6.41 2.91 12.67
CA PHE A 261 7.83 2.82 12.35
C PHE A 261 8.48 4.20 12.31
N ASP A 262 9.81 4.21 12.35
CA ASP A 262 10.60 5.43 12.27
C ASP A 262 10.94 5.76 10.82
N ILE A 263 10.72 7.01 10.42
CA ILE A 263 11.26 7.59 9.18
C ILE A 263 12.41 8.50 9.55
N MET A 264 13.63 8.12 9.16
CA MET A 264 14.85 8.87 9.40
C MET A 264 15.09 9.88 8.28
N PHE A 265 15.44 11.12 8.62
CA PHE A 265 15.68 12.15 7.62
C PHE A 265 16.85 11.76 6.71
N GLY A 266 16.65 11.91 5.41
CA GLY A 266 17.62 11.56 4.38
C GLY A 266 17.85 10.04 4.16
N LYS A 267 17.23 9.15 4.95
CA LYS A 267 17.44 7.68 4.88
C LYS A 267 16.15 6.86 4.69
N GLY A 268 14.99 7.46 4.96
CA GLY A 268 13.70 6.75 4.86
C GLY A 268 13.36 5.89 6.08
N ILE A 269 12.60 4.82 5.88
CA ILE A 269 12.13 3.92 6.95
C ILE A 269 13.31 3.18 7.57
N SER A 270 13.42 3.21 8.91
CA SER A 270 14.43 2.42 9.63
C SER A 270 13.99 0.96 9.71
N LYS A 271 14.58 0.12 8.85
CA LYS A 271 14.31 -1.33 8.80
C LYS A 271 14.71 -2.00 10.12
N GLU A 272 15.87 -1.64 10.67
CA GLU A 272 16.38 -2.17 11.93
C GLU A 272 15.43 -1.85 13.11
N GLY A 273 14.89 -0.62 13.12
CA GLY A 273 13.94 -0.19 14.13
C GLY A 273 12.61 -0.91 14.04
N ASP A 274 12.11 -1.14 12.82
CA ASP A 274 10.86 -1.84 12.55
C ASP A 274 10.95 -3.33 12.96
N ILE A 275 12.03 -4.01 12.55
CA ILE A 275 12.31 -5.41 12.92
C ILE A 275 12.50 -5.55 14.44
N LEU A 276 13.29 -4.65 15.08
CA LEU A 276 13.51 -4.69 16.53
C LEU A 276 12.19 -4.57 17.31
N ASP A 277 11.36 -3.59 16.93
CA ASP A 277 10.06 -3.36 17.59
C ASP A 277 9.12 -4.56 17.44
N LEU A 278 9.09 -5.20 16.26
CA LEU A 278 8.33 -6.42 16.01
C LEU A 278 8.91 -7.63 16.76
N ALA A 279 10.23 -7.81 16.75
CA ALA A 279 10.90 -8.90 17.46
C ALA A 279 10.62 -8.87 18.96
N VAL A 280 10.56 -7.67 19.56
CA VAL A 280 10.14 -7.51 20.94
C VAL A 280 8.67 -7.87 21.16
N LYS A 281 7.78 -7.52 20.22
CA LYS A 281 6.35 -7.86 20.30
C LYS A 281 6.08 -9.36 20.17
N CYS A 282 6.95 -10.08 19.45
CA CYS A 282 6.88 -11.53 19.25
C CYS A 282 7.68 -12.32 20.28
N ASP A 283 8.23 -11.66 21.34
CA ASP A 283 9.10 -12.26 22.35
C ASP A 283 10.36 -12.94 21.79
N LEU A 284 10.75 -12.64 20.55
CA LEU A 284 11.99 -13.10 19.92
C LEU A 284 13.20 -12.35 20.47
N VAL A 285 13.05 -11.06 20.77
CA VAL A 285 14.02 -10.24 21.48
C VAL A 285 13.46 -9.89 22.84
N SER A 286 14.18 -10.26 23.89
CA SER A 286 13.79 -9.93 25.25
C SER A 286 14.21 -8.49 25.60
N LYS A 287 13.32 -7.76 26.29
CA LYS A 287 13.59 -6.41 26.79
C LYS A 287 13.48 -6.39 28.30
N SER A 288 14.60 -6.13 28.99
CA SER A 288 14.65 -6.00 30.45
C SER A 288 15.19 -4.62 30.80
N GLY A 289 14.31 -3.74 31.28
CA GLY A 289 14.63 -2.33 31.50
C GLY A 289 15.11 -1.66 30.20
N ALA A 290 16.35 -1.17 30.20
CA ALA A 290 16.98 -0.57 29.03
C ALA A 290 17.71 -1.59 28.12
N TRP A 291 17.85 -2.85 28.54
CA TRP A 291 18.63 -3.84 27.82
C TRP A 291 17.76 -4.66 26.87
N PHE A 292 18.28 -4.86 25.66
CA PHE A 292 17.76 -5.78 24.65
C PHE A 292 18.69 -6.99 24.57
N ALA A 293 18.12 -8.20 24.47
CA ALA A 293 18.90 -9.42 24.32
C ALA A 293 18.22 -10.38 23.32
N TYR A 294 19.04 -11.04 22.51
CA TYR A 294 18.65 -12.06 21.55
C TYR A 294 19.42 -13.36 21.81
N ASN A 295 18.75 -14.51 21.89
CA ASN A 295 19.32 -15.81 22.21
C ASN A 295 20.18 -15.83 23.50
N GLY A 296 19.87 -14.95 24.48
CA GLY A 296 20.61 -14.82 25.75
C GLY A 296 21.74 -13.78 25.70
N ASP A 297 22.17 -13.35 24.53
CA ASP A 297 23.23 -12.36 24.35
C ASP A 297 22.65 -10.94 24.32
N LYS A 298 23.33 -9.99 24.98
CA LYS A 298 22.95 -8.59 25.01
C LYS A 298 23.30 -7.93 23.66
N ILE A 299 22.28 -7.41 22.96
CA ILE A 299 22.43 -6.75 21.66
C ILE A 299 22.46 -5.21 21.78
N GLY A 300 22.16 -4.64 22.96
CA GLY A 300 22.28 -3.20 23.16
C GLY A 300 21.61 -2.70 24.43
N GLN A 301 22.18 -1.63 25.00
CA GLN A 301 21.53 -0.84 26.04
C GLN A 301 20.84 0.37 25.38
N GLY A 302 19.53 0.40 25.43
CA GLY A 302 18.70 1.38 24.70
C GLY A 302 18.42 0.96 23.26
N ARG A 303 17.31 1.51 22.72
CA ARG A 303 16.79 1.14 21.38
C ARG A 303 17.79 1.49 20.27
N GLU A 304 18.47 2.65 20.36
CA GLU A 304 19.40 3.08 19.30
C GLU A 304 20.66 2.18 19.24
N ASN A 305 21.20 1.73 20.38
CA ASN A 305 22.32 0.79 20.37
C ASN A 305 21.91 -0.58 19.84
N ALA A 306 20.70 -1.06 20.14
CA ALA A 306 20.19 -2.31 19.58
C ALA A 306 19.96 -2.20 18.05
N LYS A 307 19.48 -1.05 17.55
CA LYS A 307 19.37 -0.79 16.09
C LYS A 307 20.75 -0.80 15.43
N THR A 308 21.75 -0.14 16.03
CA THR A 308 23.12 -0.14 15.52
C THR A 308 23.68 -1.56 15.46
N TYR A 309 23.49 -2.34 16.52
CA TYR A 309 23.89 -3.74 16.54
C TYR A 309 23.25 -4.54 15.39
N LEU A 310 21.95 -4.40 15.14
CA LEU A 310 21.27 -5.08 14.03
C LEU A 310 21.78 -4.61 12.66
N SER A 311 22.14 -3.34 12.50
CA SER A 311 22.71 -2.85 11.25
C SER A 311 24.12 -3.40 10.99
N GLU A 312 24.89 -3.69 12.03
CA GLU A 312 26.22 -4.30 11.95
C GLU A 312 26.18 -5.83 11.82
N HIS A 313 25.01 -6.46 12.11
CA HIS A 313 24.80 -7.90 12.05
C HIS A 313 23.59 -8.23 11.15
N PRO A 314 23.73 -8.06 9.81
CA PRO A 314 22.64 -8.29 8.86
C PRO A 314 22.09 -9.72 8.90
N GLU A 315 22.93 -10.72 9.24
CA GLU A 315 22.54 -12.10 9.40
C GLU A 315 21.50 -12.30 10.52
N ILE A 316 21.69 -11.61 11.66
CA ILE A 316 20.74 -11.66 12.79
C ILE A 316 19.44 -10.92 12.41
N MET A 317 19.56 -9.80 11.69
CA MET A 317 18.41 -9.05 11.25
C MET A 317 17.55 -9.86 10.27
N GLU A 318 18.18 -10.60 9.36
CA GLU A 318 17.49 -11.46 8.41
C GLU A 318 16.82 -12.67 9.10
N GLU A 319 17.51 -13.30 10.06
CA GLU A 319 16.94 -14.37 10.88
C GLU A 319 15.71 -13.89 11.68
N LEU A 320 15.79 -12.70 12.30
CA LEU A 320 14.66 -12.11 13.00
C LEU A 320 13.49 -11.81 12.05
N GLU A 321 13.77 -11.26 10.86
CA GLU A 321 12.73 -11.01 9.85
C GLU A 321 12.02 -12.30 9.43
N GLN A 322 12.76 -13.36 9.17
CA GLN A 322 12.20 -14.68 8.80
C GLN A 322 11.34 -15.27 9.93
N ASN A 323 11.83 -15.22 11.18
CA ASN A 323 11.10 -15.68 12.34
C ASN A 323 9.81 -14.88 12.60
N ILE A 324 9.84 -13.55 12.39
CA ILE A 324 8.65 -12.71 12.48
C ILE A 324 7.64 -13.08 11.38
N ARG A 325 8.10 -13.26 10.13
CA ARG A 325 7.24 -13.67 9.02
C ARG A 325 6.58 -15.03 9.28
N ALA A 326 7.33 -15.98 9.78
CA ALA A 326 6.82 -17.31 10.19
C ALA A 326 5.80 -17.20 11.32
N HIS A 327 6.07 -16.38 12.36
CA HIS A 327 5.16 -16.16 13.48
C HIS A 327 3.79 -15.60 13.03
N TYR A 328 3.77 -14.75 11.99
CA TYR A 328 2.55 -14.16 11.44
C TYR A 328 2.02 -14.87 10.19
N HIS A 329 2.58 -16.01 9.80
CA HIS A 329 2.20 -16.78 8.61
C HIS A 329 2.18 -15.94 7.31
N ILE A 330 3.18 -15.07 7.13
CA ILE A 330 3.31 -14.24 5.92
C ILE A 330 4.46 -14.73 5.07
N GLY A 331 4.18 -15.06 3.80
CA GLY A 331 5.18 -15.44 2.79
C GLY A 331 5.51 -16.92 2.76
N ALA A 332 4.80 -17.77 3.47
CA ALA A 332 4.81 -19.20 3.20
C ALA A 332 3.99 -19.47 1.93
N GLU A 333 4.67 -19.78 0.82
CA GLU A 333 4.03 -20.38 -0.34
C GLU A 333 3.54 -21.78 0.14
N GLY A 334 2.24 -21.89 0.44
CA GLY A 334 1.64 -23.20 0.73
C GLY A 334 0.51 -23.26 1.75
N ASP A 335 0.31 -22.25 2.63
CA ASP A 335 -0.58 -22.43 3.78
C ASP A 335 -2.00 -21.84 3.60
N MET A 336 -2.64 -22.09 2.46
CA MET A 336 -4.10 -21.93 2.35
C MET A 336 -4.86 -23.19 2.87
N GLU A 337 -4.18 -24.31 3.07
CA GLU A 337 -4.84 -25.55 3.55
C GLU A 337 -4.98 -25.62 5.08
N GLU A 338 -4.05 -25.05 5.88
CA GLU A 338 -4.13 -25.13 7.35
C GLU A 338 -5.14 -24.16 7.99
N THR A 339 -5.50 -23.06 7.32
CA THR A 339 -6.52 -22.14 7.87
C THR A 339 -7.95 -22.68 7.75
N GLU A 340 -8.23 -23.63 6.84
CA GLU A 340 -9.53 -24.29 6.76
C GLU A 340 -9.67 -25.39 7.81
N GLU A 341 -8.60 -26.11 8.19
CA GLU A 341 -8.64 -27.11 9.27
C GLU A 341 -8.79 -26.45 10.65
N ALA A 342 -8.09 -25.34 10.93
CA ALA A 342 -8.22 -24.61 12.19
C ALA A 342 -9.61 -23.92 12.35
N ALA A 343 -10.23 -23.49 11.25
CA ALA A 343 -11.59 -22.97 11.26
C ALA A 343 -12.65 -24.07 11.43
N ALA A 344 -12.39 -25.27 10.93
CA ALA A 344 -13.27 -26.43 11.09
C ALA A 344 -13.21 -27.01 12.50
N GLU A 345 -12.05 -27.06 13.16
CA GLU A 345 -11.90 -27.51 14.54
C GLU A 345 -12.49 -26.53 15.59
N GLY A 346 -12.55 -25.23 15.27
CA GLY A 346 -13.17 -24.22 16.14
C GLY A 346 -14.69 -24.31 16.24
N ILE A 347 -15.35 -24.81 15.20
CA ILE A 347 -16.82 -24.93 15.14
C ILE A 347 -17.35 -26.15 15.86
N THR A 348 -16.53 -27.19 16.02
CA THR A 348 -16.94 -28.46 16.69
C THR A 348 -16.80 -28.42 18.22
N LYS A 349 -16.26 -27.40 18.83
CA LYS A 349 -16.10 -27.27 20.30
C LYS A 349 -17.12 -26.36 20.99
N GLU A 350 -18.06 -25.75 20.26
CA GLU A 350 -19.17 -24.96 20.84
C GLU A 350 -20.53 -25.69 20.84
N GLU A 351 -20.58 -26.97 20.43
CA GLU A 351 -21.82 -27.79 20.45
C GLU A 351 -21.73 -29.05 21.34
N GLU A 352 -20.93 -29.04 22.43
CA GLU A 352 -21.06 -30.04 23.49
C GLU A 352 -21.35 -29.41 24.86
#